data_a43294b153445ba8e01a0e93bc7896d1
#
_entry.id   a43294b153445ba8e01a0e93bc7896d1
#
_cell.length_a   1.000
_cell.length_b   1.000
_cell.length_c   1.000
_cell.angle_alpha   90.00
_cell.angle_beta   90.00
_cell.angle_gamma   90.00
#
_symmetry.space_group_name_H-M   'P 1'
#
loop_
_entity.id
_entity.type
_entity.pdbx_description
1 polymer ?
#
loop_
_entity_poly.entity_id
_entity_poly.type
_entity_poly.pdbx_seq_one_letter_code
_entity_poly.pdbx_strand_id
1 'polypeptide(L)'
;MGNSRAAALEPIDEFGGQHQQSGAPIAWVDTTGTIVLAAHEQVIPAEELYRLAREARKRLKDLLPTVRIVAYPLAGQPGRFTVTDRRRDFVVEPAGPTLLDHLSRASQLVIGVGKVGDLFSMRGVTRSIPLYQPNAVMDEMIGMFSKVPRGLIYATVPVITTDLQATVADLQQFDRRLRDLQERLKIGDILIITGDHGFDCARPAPGHSREYVPCLITGPRLARGVDLGIRPTAADLGQTIGEALQATRLPWGDSFLDALRSR
;
A
#
# COMPACT_ATOMS: atom_id res chain seq x y z
N MET A 1 0.43 -4.56 26.80
CA MET A 1 -0.98 -4.83 27.15
C MET A 1 -1.67 -5.40 25.93
N GLY A 2 -2.68 -6.22 26.09
CA GLY A 2 -3.44 -6.84 25.00
C GLY A 2 -2.68 -7.97 24.40
N ASN A 3 -2.45 -9.07 24.69
CA ASN A 3 -1.83 -10.21 24.01
C ASN A 3 -2.94 -11.12 23.46
N SER A 4 -3.79 -10.56 22.61
CA SER A 4 -4.97 -11.25 22.08
C SER A 4 -5.05 -11.12 20.56
N ARG A 5 -5.81 -11.98 19.92
CA ARG A 5 -6.31 -11.75 18.56
C ARG A 5 -7.56 -10.90 18.66
N ALA A 6 -7.56 -9.77 18.00
CA ALA A 6 -8.71 -8.87 17.97
C ALA A 6 -8.99 -8.35 16.58
N ALA A 7 -10.23 -8.07 16.31
CA ALA A 7 -10.62 -7.41 15.07
C ALA A 7 -10.30 -5.92 15.15
N ALA A 8 -9.78 -5.38 14.06
CA ALA A 8 -9.58 -3.95 13.83
C ALA A 8 -8.97 -3.17 15.01
N LEU A 9 -9.72 -2.20 15.57
CA LEU A 9 -9.24 -1.23 16.56
C LEU A 9 -9.78 -1.46 17.97
N GLU A 10 -10.54 -2.54 18.19
CA GLU A 10 -11.15 -2.87 19.50
C GLU A 10 -10.15 -2.79 20.67
N PRO A 11 -8.89 -3.29 20.58
CA PRO A 11 -7.94 -3.18 21.68
C PRO A 11 -7.57 -1.74 22.06
N ILE A 12 -7.74 -0.79 21.15
CA ILE A 12 -7.49 0.62 21.45
C ILE A 12 -8.54 1.15 22.42
N ASP A 13 -9.81 0.80 22.20
CA ASP A 13 -10.89 1.22 23.09
C ASP A 13 -10.80 0.52 24.44
N GLU A 14 -10.45 -0.78 24.46
CA GLU A 14 -10.33 -1.58 25.67
C GLU A 14 -9.14 -1.15 26.54
N PHE A 15 -7.96 -0.97 25.95
CA PHE A 15 -6.70 -0.75 26.68
C PHE A 15 -6.19 0.69 26.65
N GLY A 16 -6.82 1.59 25.90
CA GLY A 16 -6.33 2.94 25.70
C GLY A 16 -6.23 3.75 27.01
N GLY A 17 -7.20 3.65 27.90
CA GLY A 17 -7.16 4.30 29.21
C GLY A 17 -6.03 3.75 30.11
N GLN A 18 -5.83 2.44 30.12
CA GLN A 18 -4.75 1.80 30.87
C GLN A 18 -3.37 2.15 30.29
N HIS A 19 -3.27 2.25 28.94
CA HIS A 19 -2.06 2.71 28.27
C HIS A 19 -1.64 4.11 28.75
N GLN A 20 -2.58 5.06 28.82
CA GLN A 20 -2.28 6.42 29.27
C GLN A 20 -1.78 6.47 30.73
N GLN A 21 -2.27 5.58 31.60
CA GLN A 21 -1.85 5.52 32.99
C GLN A 21 -0.51 4.82 33.19
N SER A 22 -0.26 3.74 32.46
CA SER A 22 0.92 2.88 32.66
C SER A 22 2.11 3.28 31.82
N GLY A 23 1.91 4.01 30.71
CA GLY A 23 2.94 4.29 29.72
C GLY A 23 3.32 3.10 28.83
N ALA A 24 2.72 1.91 29.02
CA ALA A 24 3.04 0.74 28.22
C ALA A 24 2.27 0.73 26.90
N PRO A 25 2.88 0.42 25.73
CA PRO A 25 2.16 0.36 24.47
C PRO A 25 1.12 -0.76 24.45
N ILE A 26 0.08 -0.61 23.62
CA ILE A 26 -0.90 -1.65 23.33
C ILE A 26 -0.34 -2.52 22.21
N ALA A 27 -0.46 -3.85 22.33
CA ALA A 27 0.00 -4.79 21.31
C ALA A 27 -1.04 -5.90 21.10
N TRP A 28 -1.35 -6.21 19.84
CA TRP A 28 -2.20 -7.35 19.50
C TRP A 28 -1.85 -7.91 18.11
N VAL A 29 -2.42 -9.06 17.77
CA VAL A 29 -2.35 -9.64 16.44
C VAL A 29 -3.72 -9.48 15.78
N ASP A 30 -3.77 -8.85 14.62
CA ASP A 30 -5.02 -8.71 13.88
C ASP A 30 -5.43 -10.02 13.18
N THR A 31 -6.60 -10.02 12.55
CA THR A 31 -7.14 -11.20 11.85
C THR A 31 -6.30 -11.62 10.63
N THR A 32 -5.44 -10.73 10.12
CA THR A 32 -4.52 -11.01 9.01
C THR A 32 -3.18 -11.58 9.46
N GLY A 33 -2.94 -11.68 10.76
CA GLY A 33 -1.66 -12.11 11.35
C GLY A 33 -0.64 -10.97 11.47
N THR A 34 -1.07 -9.72 11.27
CA THR A 34 -0.23 -8.54 11.48
C THR A 34 -0.11 -8.25 12.99
N ILE A 35 1.09 -7.99 13.46
CA ILE A 35 1.30 -7.48 14.82
C ILE A 35 1.08 -5.96 14.79
N VAL A 36 0.16 -5.49 15.62
CA VAL A 36 -0.10 -4.06 15.78
C VAL A 36 0.49 -3.57 17.09
N LEU A 37 1.18 -2.45 17.04
CA LEU A 37 1.65 -1.69 18.19
C LEU A 37 0.98 -0.32 18.16
N ALA A 38 0.24 0.03 19.21
CA ALA A 38 -0.43 1.32 19.31
C ALA A 38 -0.01 2.07 20.57
N ALA A 39 0.09 3.39 20.45
CA ALA A 39 0.37 4.27 21.60
C ALA A 39 -0.11 5.69 21.32
N HIS A 40 -0.61 6.34 22.35
CA HIS A 40 -0.97 7.76 22.29
C HIS A 40 0.28 8.64 22.20
N GLU A 41 0.31 9.58 21.25
CA GLU A 41 1.50 10.36 20.94
C GLU A 41 2.03 11.21 22.11
N GLN A 42 1.18 11.57 23.06
CA GLN A 42 1.59 12.28 24.28
C GLN A 42 2.24 11.36 25.33
N VAL A 43 2.05 10.04 25.23
CA VAL A 43 2.62 9.04 26.15
C VAL A 43 3.89 8.43 25.56
N ILE A 44 3.80 7.96 24.33
CA ILE A 44 4.92 7.43 23.54
C ILE A 44 4.92 8.19 22.22
N PRO A 45 5.88 9.09 21.98
CA PRO A 45 6.00 9.80 20.70
C PRO A 45 6.11 8.83 19.52
N ALA A 46 5.58 9.20 18.36
CA ALA A 46 5.53 8.31 17.20
C ALA A 46 6.90 7.74 16.82
N GLU A 47 7.98 8.54 16.90
CA GLU A 47 9.33 8.07 16.60
C GLU A 47 9.82 6.97 17.55
N GLU A 48 9.45 7.06 18.82
CA GLU A 48 9.75 6.01 19.80
C GLU A 48 8.91 4.75 19.52
N LEU A 49 7.63 4.90 19.20
CA LEU A 49 6.79 3.78 18.76
C LEU A 49 7.37 3.09 17.52
N TYR A 50 7.91 3.84 16.56
CA TYR A 50 8.59 3.29 15.40
C TYR A 50 9.88 2.55 15.77
N ARG A 51 10.63 3.06 16.75
CA ARG A 51 11.81 2.38 17.27
C ARG A 51 11.44 1.02 17.88
N LEU A 52 10.37 0.98 18.68
CA LEU A 52 9.85 -0.27 19.26
C LEU A 52 9.40 -1.26 18.18
N ALA A 53 8.68 -0.78 17.17
CA ALA A 53 8.23 -1.63 16.05
C ALA A 53 9.42 -2.22 15.25
N ARG A 54 10.46 -1.43 14.96
CA ARG A 54 11.69 -1.91 14.32
C ARG A 54 12.40 -2.95 15.16
N GLU A 55 12.54 -2.71 16.45
CA GLU A 55 13.18 -3.66 17.37
C GLU A 55 12.39 -4.97 17.48
N ALA A 56 11.07 -4.89 17.60
CA ALA A 56 10.19 -6.06 17.59
C ALA A 56 10.34 -6.84 16.27
N ARG A 57 10.34 -6.15 15.11
CA ARG A 57 10.54 -6.79 13.81
C ARG A 57 11.89 -7.49 13.71
N LYS A 58 12.96 -6.86 14.22
CA LYS A 58 14.30 -7.43 14.25
C LYS A 58 14.35 -8.70 15.10
N ARG A 59 13.73 -8.72 16.27
CA ARG A 59 13.71 -9.88 17.18
C ARG A 59 12.87 -11.04 16.64
N LEU A 60 11.82 -10.73 15.90
CA LEU A 60 10.91 -11.74 15.34
C LEU A 60 11.32 -12.26 13.97
N LYS A 61 12.39 -11.75 13.35
CA LYS A 61 12.76 -12.09 11.97
C LYS A 61 12.99 -13.59 11.74
N ASP A 62 13.55 -14.26 12.73
CA ASP A 62 13.91 -15.69 12.61
C ASP A 62 12.74 -16.62 13.03
N LEU A 63 11.88 -16.15 13.92
CA LEU A 63 10.69 -16.88 14.39
C LEU A 63 9.50 -16.71 13.46
N LEU A 64 9.29 -15.50 12.96
CA LEU A 64 8.17 -15.09 12.11
C LEU A 64 8.72 -14.27 10.92
N PRO A 65 9.35 -14.92 9.94
CA PRO A 65 10.09 -14.24 8.88
C PRO A 65 9.22 -13.34 8.00
N THR A 66 7.92 -13.65 7.87
CA THR A 66 6.99 -12.90 7.02
C THR A 66 6.08 -11.94 7.79
N VAL A 67 6.20 -11.87 9.14
CA VAL A 67 5.29 -11.03 9.93
C VAL A 67 5.48 -9.55 9.62
N ARG A 68 4.36 -8.86 9.42
CA ARG A 68 4.28 -7.40 9.35
C ARG A 68 4.00 -6.85 10.74
N ILE A 69 4.66 -5.76 11.09
CA ILE A 69 4.35 -4.98 12.30
C ILE A 69 3.84 -3.62 11.84
N VAL A 70 2.73 -3.18 12.40
CA VAL A 70 2.16 -1.85 12.12
C VAL A 70 2.19 -1.02 13.40
N ALA A 71 2.71 0.19 13.30
CA ALA A 71 2.66 1.17 14.37
C ALA A 71 1.46 2.10 14.16
N TYR A 72 0.62 2.22 15.18
CA TYR A 72 -0.52 3.13 15.24
C TYR A 72 -0.29 4.22 16.29
N PRO A 73 0.28 5.38 15.91
CA PRO A 73 0.22 6.55 16.77
C PRO A 73 -1.22 6.98 16.95
N LEU A 74 -1.62 7.23 18.20
CA LEU A 74 -2.99 7.56 18.56
C LEU A 74 -3.08 9.01 19.04
N ALA A 75 -4.23 9.62 18.78
CA ALA A 75 -4.66 10.88 19.36
C ALA A 75 -6.06 10.73 19.96
N GLY A 76 -6.50 11.73 20.74
CA GLY A 76 -7.81 11.74 21.34
C GLY A 76 -7.79 11.44 22.84
N GLN A 77 -8.91 10.97 23.37
CA GLN A 77 -9.09 10.69 24.81
C GLN A 77 -9.76 9.32 24.99
N PRO A 78 -9.75 8.74 26.19
CA PRO A 78 -10.41 7.47 26.48
C PRO A 78 -11.84 7.42 25.96
N GLY A 79 -12.17 6.37 25.20
CA GLY A 79 -13.45 6.17 24.50
C GLY A 79 -13.59 6.92 23.17
N ARG A 80 -12.58 7.69 22.73
CA ARG A 80 -12.56 8.44 21.46
C ARG A 80 -11.15 8.53 20.88
N PHE A 81 -10.39 7.45 20.95
CA PHE A 81 -9.07 7.39 20.32
C PHE A 81 -9.21 7.24 18.82
N THR A 82 -8.32 7.90 18.09
CA THR A 82 -8.20 7.78 16.62
C THR A 82 -6.75 7.49 16.25
N VAL A 83 -6.56 6.68 15.21
CA VAL A 83 -5.25 6.48 14.61
C VAL A 83 -4.91 7.73 13.80
N THR A 84 -3.72 8.28 14.01
CA THR A 84 -3.26 9.46 13.27
C THR A 84 -2.73 9.09 11.89
N ASP A 85 -2.51 10.09 11.03
CA ASP A 85 -1.90 9.92 9.70
C ASP A 85 -0.42 9.49 9.78
N ARG A 86 0.14 9.39 10.99
CA ARG A 86 1.51 8.92 11.26
C ARG A 86 1.62 7.40 11.39
N ARG A 87 0.62 6.66 10.96
CA ARG A 87 0.72 5.20 10.85
C ARG A 87 1.93 4.80 10.00
N ARG A 88 2.64 3.72 10.40
CA ARG A 88 3.74 3.14 9.60
C ARG A 88 3.75 1.62 9.65
N ASP A 89 4.09 1.01 8.51
CA ASP A 89 4.24 -0.43 8.38
C ASP A 89 5.73 -0.80 8.39
N PHE A 90 6.09 -1.85 9.15
CA PHE A 90 7.43 -2.42 9.26
C PHE A 90 7.38 -3.85 8.73
N VAL A 91 7.87 -4.02 7.53
CA VAL A 91 7.85 -5.29 6.80
C VAL A 91 9.25 -5.90 6.71
N VAL A 92 9.31 -7.12 6.19
CA VAL A 92 10.59 -7.73 5.78
C VAL A 92 11.04 -7.07 4.49
N GLU A 93 12.31 -6.72 4.42
CA GLU A 93 12.89 -6.27 3.15
C GLU A 93 12.73 -7.34 2.07
N PRO A 94 12.46 -6.96 0.82
CA PRO A 94 12.45 -7.90 -0.29
C PRO A 94 13.74 -8.71 -0.35
N ALA A 95 13.64 -10.03 -0.46
CA ALA A 95 14.78 -10.94 -0.44
C ALA A 95 15.73 -10.76 -1.63
N GLY A 96 15.26 -10.17 -2.72
CA GLY A 96 16.04 -9.89 -3.92
C GLY A 96 15.68 -8.53 -4.54
N PRO A 97 16.32 -8.17 -5.66
CA PRO A 97 15.97 -6.97 -6.41
C PRO A 97 14.54 -7.02 -6.92
N THR A 98 13.81 -5.93 -6.69
CA THR A 98 12.44 -5.73 -7.19
C THR A 98 12.43 -4.86 -8.44
N LEU A 99 11.26 -4.68 -9.07
CA LEU A 99 11.07 -3.69 -10.13
C LEU A 99 11.61 -2.32 -9.73
N LEU A 100 11.35 -1.89 -8.49
CA LEU A 100 11.75 -0.56 -8.02
C LEU A 100 13.29 -0.41 -7.99
N ASP A 101 14.01 -1.47 -7.61
CA ASP A 101 15.49 -1.50 -7.67
C ASP A 101 15.98 -1.40 -9.12
N HIS A 102 15.34 -2.10 -10.05
CA HIS A 102 15.71 -2.06 -11.48
C HIS A 102 15.45 -0.69 -12.09
N LEU A 103 14.30 -0.06 -11.77
CA LEU A 103 13.98 1.30 -12.21
C LEU A 103 14.97 2.32 -11.64
N SER A 104 15.30 2.23 -10.37
CA SER A 104 16.27 3.11 -9.73
C SER A 104 17.66 2.99 -10.38
N ARG A 105 18.13 1.77 -10.69
CA ARG A 105 19.39 1.55 -11.42
C ARG A 105 19.36 2.08 -12.85
N ALA A 106 18.19 2.11 -13.48
CA ALA A 106 17.97 2.74 -14.77
C ALA A 106 17.78 4.26 -14.69
N SER A 107 18.06 4.87 -13.54
CA SER A 107 17.91 6.30 -13.30
C SER A 107 16.47 6.80 -13.50
N GLN A 108 15.48 5.93 -13.36
CA GLN A 108 14.08 6.30 -13.38
C GLN A 108 13.63 6.78 -12.00
N LEU A 109 12.82 7.83 -11.96
CA LEU A 109 12.19 8.26 -10.71
C LEU A 109 11.14 7.22 -10.28
N VAL A 110 11.15 6.88 -9.00
CA VAL A 110 10.13 6.02 -8.37
C VAL A 110 9.52 6.79 -7.22
N ILE A 111 8.30 7.26 -7.41
CA ILE A 111 7.53 7.98 -6.41
C ILE A 111 6.52 7.02 -5.81
N GLY A 112 6.67 6.70 -4.54
CA GLY A 112 5.73 5.89 -3.78
C GLY A 112 4.73 6.78 -3.05
N VAL A 113 3.44 6.58 -3.29
CA VAL A 113 2.35 7.27 -2.57
C VAL A 113 1.57 6.25 -1.75
N GLY A 114 1.22 6.59 -0.53
CA GLY A 114 0.58 5.64 0.39
C GLY A 114 1.59 4.73 1.08
N LYS A 115 1.35 3.43 1.09
CA LYS A 115 2.17 2.43 1.81
C LYS A 115 3.43 1.98 1.05
N VAL A 116 3.65 2.44 -0.18
CA VAL A 116 4.69 1.87 -1.06
C VAL A 116 6.08 1.92 -0.42
N GLY A 117 6.47 3.07 0.15
CA GLY A 117 7.77 3.19 0.82
C GLY A 117 7.96 2.18 1.95
N ASP A 118 6.93 2.00 2.77
CA ASP A 118 6.96 1.06 3.89
C ASP A 118 7.01 -0.39 3.38
N LEU A 119 6.19 -0.76 2.38
CA LEU A 119 6.12 -2.13 1.82
C LEU A 119 7.43 -2.59 1.18
N PHE A 120 8.18 -1.68 0.61
CA PHE A 120 9.48 -1.97 0.00
C PHE A 120 10.67 -1.59 0.89
N SER A 121 10.44 -1.21 2.16
CA SER A 121 11.49 -0.72 3.08
C SER A 121 12.36 0.37 2.44
N MET A 122 11.74 1.26 1.66
CA MET A 122 12.37 2.33 0.86
C MET A 122 13.31 1.84 -0.26
N ARG A 123 13.48 0.55 -0.48
CA ARG A 123 14.37 0.03 -1.54
C ARG A 123 13.85 0.39 -2.93
N GLY A 124 14.71 1.02 -3.71
CA GLY A 124 14.38 1.46 -5.06
C GLY A 124 13.40 2.65 -5.14
N VAL A 125 12.91 3.17 -4.00
CA VAL A 125 12.01 4.32 -3.94
C VAL A 125 12.80 5.61 -3.86
N THR A 126 12.61 6.50 -4.85
CA THR A 126 13.27 7.82 -4.88
C THR A 126 12.64 8.77 -3.84
N ARG A 127 11.32 8.75 -3.75
CA ARG A 127 10.56 9.56 -2.78
C ARG A 127 9.33 8.79 -2.32
N SER A 128 9.10 8.75 -1.01
CA SER A 128 7.88 8.21 -0.41
C SER A 128 7.02 9.31 0.20
N ILE A 129 5.73 9.24 -0.06
CA ILE A 129 4.71 10.16 0.44
C ILE A 129 3.67 9.32 1.18
N PRO A 130 3.84 9.11 2.50
CA PRO A 130 2.97 8.24 3.28
C PRO A 130 1.63 8.92 3.52
N LEU A 131 0.62 8.49 2.79
CA LEU A 131 -0.77 8.95 2.90
C LEU A 131 -1.68 7.72 3.03
N TYR A 132 -2.67 7.82 3.91
CA TYR A 132 -3.56 6.68 4.24
C TYR A 132 -5.03 6.99 4.04
N GLN A 133 -5.36 8.21 3.57
CA GLN A 133 -6.71 8.61 3.21
C GLN A 133 -6.86 8.53 1.68
N PRO A 134 -7.90 7.85 1.14
CA PRO A 134 -8.05 7.63 -0.29
C PRO A 134 -7.97 8.92 -1.12
N ASN A 135 -8.67 9.95 -0.68
CA ASN A 135 -8.67 11.24 -1.38
C ASN A 135 -7.30 11.93 -1.39
N ALA A 136 -6.59 11.91 -0.24
CA ALA A 136 -5.28 12.51 -0.15
C ALA A 136 -4.27 11.80 -1.08
N VAL A 137 -4.37 10.46 -1.21
CA VAL A 137 -3.57 9.70 -2.17
C VAL A 137 -3.87 10.13 -3.60
N MET A 138 -5.16 10.25 -3.97
CA MET A 138 -5.55 10.66 -5.32
C MET A 138 -5.14 12.11 -5.63
N ASP A 139 -5.29 13.03 -4.68
CA ASP A 139 -4.87 14.42 -4.84
C ASP A 139 -3.37 14.53 -5.06
N GLU A 140 -2.57 13.77 -4.29
CA GLU A 140 -1.12 13.76 -4.46
C GLU A 140 -0.71 13.14 -5.80
N MET A 141 -1.33 12.03 -6.23
CA MET A 141 -1.08 11.45 -7.55
C MET A 141 -1.33 12.46 -8.66
N ILE A 142 -2.50 13.13 -8.64
CA ILE A 142 -2.86 14.15 -9.63
C ILE A 142 -1.84 15.29 -9.61
N GLY A 143 -1.41 15.72 -8.41
CA GLY A 143 -0.40 16.78 -8.25
C GLY A 143 1.00 16.39 -8.74
N MET A 144 1.34 15.10 -8.78
CA MET A 144 2.64 14.61 -9.24
C MET A 144 2.78 14.59 -10.77
N PHE A 145 1.70 14.53 -11.53
CA PHE A 145 1.75 14.44 -13.00
C PHE A 145 2.55 15.57 -13.67
N SER A 146 2.51 16.76 -13.12
CA SER A 146 3.29 17.89 -13.63
C SER A 146 4.73 17.91 -13.15
N LYS A 147 5.05 17.18 -12.09
CA LYS A 147 6.35 17.22 -11.39
C LYS A 147 7.27 16.06 -11.74
N VAL A 148 6.71 14.95 -12.26
CA VAL A 148 7.46 13.75 -12.64
C VAL A 148 7.51 13.66 -14.16
N PRO A 149 8.61 14.08 -14.80
CA PRO A 149 8.68 14.11 -16.27
C PRO A 149 8.79 12.70 -16.86
N ARG A 150 9.41 11.76 -16.14
CA ARG A 150 9.53 10.35 -16.53
C ARG A 150 9.82 9.51 -15.28
N GLY A 151 9.15 8.37 -15.15
CA GLY A 151 9.34 7.45 -14.03
C GLY A 151 8.05 6.73 -13.68
N LEU A 152 8.04 6.11 -12.52
CA LEU A 152 6.90 5.39 -11.96
C LEU A 152 6.31 6.19 -10.79
N ILE A 153 5.04 6.52 -10.87
CA ILE A 153 4.23 6.91 -9.71
C ILE A 153 3.46 5.66 -9.29
N TYR A 154 3.84 5.08 -8.17
CA TYR A 154 3.20 3.89 -7.62
C TYR A 154 2.40 4.29 -6.40
N ALA A 155 1.09 4.12 -6.44
CA ALA A 155 0.21 4.49 -5.35
C ALA A 155 -0.57 3.29 -4.80
N THR A 156 -0.77 3.27 -3.49
CA THR A 156 -1.71 2.38 -2.84
C THR A 156 -2.89 3.21 -2.35
N VAL A 157 -4.05 3.01 -2.96
CA VAL A 157 -5.31 3.68 -2.56
C VAL A 157 -6.05 2.73 -1.62
N PRO A 158 -6.17 3.05 -0.32
CA PRO A 158 -6.90 2.19 0.59
C PRO A 158 -8.40 2.23 0.28
N VAL A 159 -9.06 1.07 0.38
CA VAL A 159 -10.51 0.92 0.26
C VAL A 159 -11.03 0.41 1.60
N ILE A 160 -12.13 0.98 2.10
CA ILE A 160 -12.77 0.48 3.33
C ILE A 160 -13.43 -0.86 3.01
N THR A 161 -13.08 -1.87 3.78
CA THR A 161 -13.51 -3.26 3.55
C THR A 161 -14.30 -3.82 4.74
N THR A 162 -14.80 -2.96 5.62
CA THR A 162 -15.57 -3.36 6.82
C THR A 162 -16.97 -3.82 6.47
N ASP A 163 -17.57 -3.24 5.43
CA ASP A 163 -18.88 -3.61 4.91
C ASP A 163 -19.01 -3.28 3.42
N LEU A 164 -20.00 -3.89 2.77
CA LEU A 164 -20.21 -3.74 1.33
C LEU A 164 -20.59 -2.31 0.91
N GLN A 165 -21.39 -1.60 1.71
CA GLN A 165 -21.83 -0.24 1.36
C GLN A 165 -20.67 0.75 1.41
N ALA A 166 -19.84 0.66 2.44
CA ALA A 166 -18.63 1.48 2.56
C ALA A 166 -17.65 1.17 1.41
N THR A 167 -17.46 -0.10 1.08
CA THR A 167 -16.62 -0.53 -0.05
C THR A 167 -17.10 0.06 -1.38
N VAL A 168 -18.41 -0.01 -1.66
CA VAL A 168 -19.01 0.56 -2.87
C VAL A 168 -18.85 2.08 -2.90
N ALA A 169 -19.09 2.76 -1.79
CA ALA A 169 -18.94 4.22 -1.69
C ALA A 169 -17.50 4.67 -1.99
N ASP A 170 -16.50 3.98 -1.44
CA ASP A 170 -15.09 4.27 -1.71
C ASP A 170 -14.72 4.03 -3.17
N LEU A 171 -15.17 2.91 -3.77
CA LEU A 171 -14.94 2.62 -5.18
C LEU A 171 -15.60 3.64 -6.10
N GLN A 172 -16.82 4.08 -5.80
CA GLN A 172 -17.49 5.15 -6.55
C GLN A 172 -16.75 6.49 -6.41
N GLN A 173 -16.19 6.78 -5.25
CA GLN A 173 -15.38 7.98 -5.04
C GLN A 173 -14.06 7.91 -5.82
N PHE A 174 -13.40 6.76 -5.79
CA PHE A 174 -12.21 6.50 -6.60
C PHE A 174 -12.50 6.68 -8.10
N ASP A 175 -13.60 6.12 -8.61
CA ASP A 175 -14.00 6.23 -10.01
C ASP A 175 -14.20 7.70 -10.44
N ARG A 176 -14.84 8.52 -9.61
CA ARG A 176 -14.97 9.94 -9.89
C ARG A 176 -13.63 10.65 -10.02
N ARG A 177 -12.69 10.36 -9.12
CA ARG A 177 -11.34 10.96 -9.13
C ARG A 177 -10.45 10.42 -10.27
N LEU A 178 -10.75 9.21 -10.73
CA LEU A 178 -10.03 8.58 -11.83
C LEU A 178 -10.17 9.38 -13.13
N ARG A 179 -11.30 10.03 -13.37
CA ARG A 179 -11.51 10.93 -14.52
C ARG A 179 -10.54 12.09 -14.53
N ASP A 180 -10.36 12.76 -13.38
CA ASP A 180 -9.41 13.86 -13.21
C ASP A 180 -7.96 13.42 -13.56
N LEU A 181 -7.63 12.17 -13.25
CA LEU A 181 -6.34 11.58 -13.55
C LEU A 181 -6.20 11.26 -15.04
N GLN A 182 -7.22 10.65 -15.64
CA GLN A 182 -7.23 10.29 -17.06
C GLN A 182 -7.10 11.51 -17.97
N GLU A 183 -7.76 12.63 -17.64
CA GLU A 183 -7.68 13.88 -18.40
C GLU A 183 -6.29 14.52 -18.40
N ARG A 184 -5.43 14.14 -17.47
CA ARG A 184 -4.05 14.65 -17.34
C ARG A 184 -3.01 13.78 -18.04
N LEU A 185 -3.39 12.60 -18.52
CA LEU A 185 -2.47 11.71 -19.24
C LEU A 185 -1.94 12.38 -20.51
N LYS A 186 -0.64 12.41 -20.62
CA LYS A 186 0.09 12.91 -21.80
C LYS A 186 0.44 11.76 -22.75
N ILE A 187 0.81 12.12 -23.96
CA ILE A 187 1.35 11.18 -24.94
C ILE A 187 2.57 10.46 -24.33
N GLY A 188 2.47 9.14 -24.22
CA GLY A 188 3.50 8.28 -23.63
C GLY A 188 3.21 7.84 -22.20
N ASP A 189 2.21 8.44 -21.52
CA ASP A 189 1.80 7.98 -20.21
C ASP A 189 0.96 6.69 -20.30
N ILE A 190 1.16 5.83 -19.32
CA ILE A 190 0.40 4.59 -19.12
C ILE A 190 -0.16 4.62 -17.72
N LEU A 191 -1.48 4.56 -17.60
CA LEU A 191 -2.19 4.41 -16.32
C LEU A 191 -2.59 2.96 -16.15
N ILE A 192 -2.22 2.38 -15.01
CA ILE A 192 -2.52 1.00 -14.64
C ILE A 192 -3.28 1.00 -13.33
N ILE A 193 -4.37 0.26 -13.27
CA ILE A 193 -5.18 0.04 -12.07
C ILE A 193 -5.27 -1.46 -11.85
N THR A 194 -4.88 -1.90 -10.65
CA THR A 194 -4.94 -3.31 -10.25
C THR A 194 -5.20 -3.43 -8.75
N GLY A 195 -5.56 -4.61 -8.28
CA GLY A 195 -5.57 -4.96 -6.87
C GLY A 195 -4.28 -5.68 -6.47
N ASP A 196 -3.93 -5.59 -5.22
CA ASP A 196 -2.82 -6.36 -4.62
C ASP A 196 -3.27 -7.76 -4.18
N HIS A 197 -4.57 -7.94 -3.88
CA HIS A 197 -5.22 -9.20 -3.53
C HIS A 197 -6.73 -9.09 -3.68
N GLY A 198 -7.43 -10.22 -3.66
CA GLY A 198 -8.87 -10.27 -3.50
C GLY A 198 -9.29 -9.94 -2.08
N PHE A 199 -10.50 -9.45 -1.91
CA PHE A 199 -11.12 -9.20 -0.61
C PHE A 199 -12.64 -9.37 -0.71
N ASP A 200 -13.21 -10.17 0.18
CA ASP A 200 -14.66 -10.39 0.26
C ASP A 200 -15.16 -9.94 1.64
N CYS A 201 -15.78 -8.75 1.69
CA CYS A 201 -16.34 -8.18 2.91
C CYS A 201 -17.60 -8.89 3.40
N ALA A 202 -18.23 -9.75 2.58
CA ALA A 202 -19.42 -10.51 2.94
C ALA A 202 -19.10 -11.80 3.71
N ARG A 203 -17.84 -12.20 3.79
CA ARG A 203 -17.44 -13.40 4.56
C ARG A 203 -17.54 -13.17 6.05
N PRO A 204 -17.87 -14.23 6.86
CA PRO A 204 -17.92 -14.13 8.32
C PRO A 204 -16.59 -13.69 8.96
N ALA A 205 -15.46 -13.97 8.31
CA ALA A 205 -14.13 -13.52 8.70
C ALA A 205 -13.48 -12.82 7.48
N PRO A 206 -13.74 -11.53 7.27
CA PRO A 206 -13.18 -10.81 6.15
C PRO A 206 -11.65 -10.80 6.21
N GLY A 207 -11.01 -10.92 5.06
CA GLY A 207 -9.54 -10.94 4.97
C GLY A 207 -9.08 -11.02 3.53
N HIS A 208 -7.75 -11.02 3.36
CA HIS A 208 -7.15 -11.18 2.05
C HIS A 208 -7.52 -12.55 1.47
N SER A 209 -7.89 -12.57 0.21
CA SER A 209 -8.32 -13.76 -0.49
C SER A 209 -7.55 -13.94 -1.81
N ARG A 210 -7.75 -15.05 -2.50
CA ARG A 210 -6.93 -15.44 -3.66
C ARG A 210 -7.66 -15.35 -4.99
N GLU A 211 -8.74 -14.61 -5.05
CA GLU A 211 -9.46 -14.34 -6.28
C GLU A 211 -8.61 -13.51 -7.23
N TYR A 212 -8.93 -13.59 -8.53
CA TYR A 212 -8.33 -12.73 -9.53
C TYR A 212 -8.62 -11.25 -9.24
N VAL A 213 -7.63 -10.42 -9.50
CA VAL A 213 -7.75 -8.97 -9.41
C VAL A 213 -7.83 -8.35 -10.81
N PRO A 214 -8.50 -7.20 -10.97
CA PRO A 214 -8.53 -6.51 -12.25
C PRO A 214 -7.12 -6.06 -12.65
N CYS A 215 -6.87 -6.00 -13.96
CA CYS A 215 -5.72 -5.35 -14.56
C CYS A 215 -6.23 -4.44 -15.68
N LEU A 216 -6.51 -3.17 -15.34
CA LEU A 216 -7.05 -2.19 -16.26
C LEU A 216 -5.95 -1.23 -16.69
N ILE A 217 -5.77 -1.07 -18.00
CA ILE A 217 -4.67 -0.28 -18.55
C ILE A 217 -5.22 0.70 -19.58
N THR A 218 -4.79 1.94 -19.49
CA THR A 218 -5.14 2.98 -20.45
C THR A 218 -3.98 3.95 -20.66
N GLY A 219 -3.98 4.61 -21.82
CA GLY A 219 -3.03 5.66 -22.17
C GLY A 219 -3.33 6.20 -23.57
N PRO A 220 -2.94 7.46 -23.88
CA PRO A 220 -3.30 8.12 -25.14
C PRO A 220 -2.83 7.42 -26.42
N ARG A 221 -1.75 6.63 -26.34
CA ARG A 221 -1.18 5.87 -27.47
C ARG A 221 -1.35 4.36 -27.34
N LEU A 222 -2.14 3.89 -26.40
CA LEU A 222 -2.39 2.47 -26.27
C LEU A 222 -3.55 2.02 -27.16
N ALA A 223 -3.47 0.77 -27.62
CA ALA A 223 -4.57 0.10 -28.31
C ALA A 223 -5.79 -0.01 -27.36
N ARG A 224 -6.98 0.18 -27.94
CA ARG A 224 -8.24 0.07 -27.18
C ARG A 224 -8.85 -1.32 -27.38
N GLY A 225 -9.56 -1.79 -26.34
CA GLY A 225 -10.30 -3.04 -26.41
C GLY A 225 -9.41 -4.28 -26.47
N VAL A 226 -8.18 -4.19 -26.02
CA VAL A 226 -7.27 -5.34 -25.93
C VAL A 226 -7.68 -6.21 -24.76
N ASP A 227 -7.97 -7.48 -25.03
CA ASP A 227 -8.12 -8.49 -24.00
C ASP A 227 -6.77 -9.14 -23.73
N LEU A 228 -6.24 -8.94 -22.52
CA LEU A 228 -4.97 -9.51 -22.06
C LEU A 228 -5.13 -10.95 -21.52
N GLY A 229 -6.37 -11.45 -21.44
CA GLY A 229 -6.69 -12.73 -20.82
C GLY A 229 -6.29 -12.77 -19.34
N ILE A 230 -6.20 -13.99 -18.81
CA ILE A 230 -5.74 -14.22 -17.45
C ILE A 230 -4.21 -14.27 -17.43
N ARG A 231 -3.60 -13.37 -16.69
CA ARG A 231 -2.13 -13.38 -16.50
C ARG A 231 -1.76 -14.31 -15.35
N PRO A 232 -0.76 -15.19 -15.54
CA PRO A 232 -0.40 -16.20 -14.54
C PRO A 232 0.24 -15.60 -13.28
N THR A 233 0.79 -14.41 -13.38
CA THR A 233 1.49 -13.76 -12.26
C THR A 233 1.45 -12.23 -12.35
N ALA A 234 1.41 -11.56 -11.20
CA ALA A 234 1.58 -10.10 -11.13
C ALA A 234 2.99 -9.65 -11.58
N ALA A 235 3.96 -10.55 -11.64
CA ALA A 235 5.29 -10.24 -12.18
C ALA A 235 5.25 -9.83 -13.66
N ASP A 236 4.25 -10.28 -14.43
CA ASP A 236 4.02 -9.86 -15.82
C ASP A 236 3.79 -8.34 -15.91
N LEU A 237 3.01 -7.82 -14.99
CA LEU A 237 2.78 -6.38 -14.88
C LEU A 237 4.08 -5.64 -14.53
N GLY A 238 4.84 -6.17 -13.57
CA GLY A 238 6.16 -5.63 -13.21
C GLY A 238 7.12 -5.60 -14.39
N GLN A 239 7.17 -6.70 -15.18
CA GLN A 239 8.00 -6.79 -16.39
C GLN A 239 7.55 -5.79 -17.45
N THR A 240 6.24 -5.60 -17.64
CA THR A 240 5.67 -4.64 -18.59
C THR A 240 6.03 -3.19 -18.23
N ILE A 241 5.93 -2.84 -16.94
CA ILE A 241 6.36 -1.52 -16.44
C ILE A 241 7.86 -1.33 -16.63
N GLY A 242 8.67 -2.36 -16.30
CA GLY A 242 10.12 -2.33 -16.48
C GLY A 242 10.50 -2.07 -17.94
N GLU A 243 9.89 -2.76 -18.88
CA GLU A 243 10.11 -2.58 -20.32
C GLU A 243 9.69 -1.18 -20.79
N ALA A 244 8.51 -0.71 -20.41
CA ALA A 244 8.01 0.62 -20.77
C ALA A 244 8.95 1.74 -20.29
N LEU A 245 9.58 1.56 -19.13
CA LEU A 245 10.54 2.50 -18.55
C LEU A 245 12.00 2.17 -18.84
N GLN A 246 12.26 1.20 -19.74
CA GLN A 246 13.61 0.83 -20.20
C GLN A 246 14.54 0.34 -19.06
N ALA A 247 13.98 -0.31 -18.06
CA ALA A 247 14.75 -0.99 -17.04
C ALA A 247 15.29 -2.34 -17.55
N THR A 248 16.30 -2.86 -16.91
CA THR A 248 16.79 -4.22 -17.18
C THR A 248 15.71 -5.26 -16.91
N ARG A 249 15.65 -6.33 -17.71
CA ARG A 249 14.68 -7.39 -17.56
C ARG A 249 14.73 -7.97 -16.14
N LEU A 250 13.55 -8.18 -15.56
CA LEU A 250 13.38 -8.86 -14.30
C LEU A 250 13.52 -10.38 -14.48
N PRO A 251 13.91 -11.12 -13.44
CA PRO A 251 14.04 -12.57 -13.54
C PRO A 251 12.72 -13.31 -13.68
N TRP A 252 11.58 -12.65 -13.40
CA TRP A 252 10.25 -13.22 -13.39
C TRP A 252 9.28 -12.39 -14.23
N GLY A 253 8.27 -13.07 -14.78
CA GLY A 253 7.18 -12.46 -15.54
C GLY A 253 7.53 -12.25 -17.02
N ASP A 254 6.46 -12.14 -17.82
CA ASP A 254 6.51 -11.87 -19.24
C ASP A 254 5.76 -10.57 -19.56
N SER A 255 6.46 -9.64 -20.23
CA SER A 255 5.85 -8.38 -20.64
C SER A 255 4.77 -8.59 -21.68
N PHE A 256 3.71 -7.83 -21.54
CA PHE A 256 2.64 -7.72 -22.54
C PHE A 256 2.58 -6.32 -23.18
N LEU A 257 3.65 -5.54 -23.09
CA LEU A 257 3.70 -4.17 -23.62
C LEU A 257 3.40 -4.13 -25.11
N ASP A 258 3.88 -5.10 -25.88
CA ASP A 258 3.64 -5.15 -27.34
C ASP A 258 2.15 -5.32 -27.69
N ALA A 259 1.39 -6.05 -26.87
CA ALA A 259 -0.06 -6.18 -27.04
C ALA A 259 -0.80 -4.86 -26.81
N LEU A 260 -0.23 -3.94 -26.05
CA LEU A 260 -0.81 -2.64 -25.75
C LEU A 260 -0.48 -1.56 -26.79
N ARG A 261 0.44 -1.80 -27.69
CA ARG A 261 0.83 -0.81 -28.73
C ARG A 261 -0.24 -0.70 -29.81
N SER A 262 -0.63 0.52 -30.15
CA SER A 262 -1.43 0.76 -31.36
C SER A 262 -0.61 0.36 -32.58
N ARG A 263 -1.18 -0.44 -33.45
CA ARG A 263 -0.59 -0.78 -34.76
C ARG A 263 -0.63 0.41 -35.70
#